data_e6f8ca391329922733549d981092f92e
#
_entry.id   e6f8ca391329922733549d981092f92e
#
_cell.length_a   1.000
_cell.length_b   1.000
_cell.length_c   1.000
_cell.angle_alpha   90.00
_cell.angle_beta   90.00
_cell.angle_gamma   90.00
#
_symmetry.space_group_name_H-M   'P 1'
#
loop_
_entity.id
_entity.type
_entity.pdbx_description
1 polymer ?
#
loop_
_entity_poly.entity_id
_entity_poly.type
_entity_poly.pdbx_seq_one_letter_code
_entity_poly.pdbx_strand_id
1 'polypeptide(L)'
;MSSRKPRPEDLAEALRADIATGALEPGATLVQDALAKRYGVSRIPVREALKQLEAEGLVDIVFGDGTFVHSPDRDEVVEIFELRMQLEPHVLRLSVPRLGPRDFEAADAALAALRQSDSEVPVTVSDWHFFEALYAGATRPLYLHLIRDLRLRLSGLINHVEAANDRAAIAADLDSLLETVRKGDEKDAASRLVRYLIRTRETLVAALPA
;
A
#
# COMPACT_ATOMS: atom_id res chain seq x y z
N MET A 1 -1.93 1.80 -35.90
CA MET A 1 -1.66 0.98 -34.71
C MET A 1 -3.01 0.71 -34.04
N SER A 2 -3.44 -0.55 -34.04
CA SER A 2 -4.76 -0.94 -33.47
C SER A 2 -4.71 -0.80 -31.96
N SER A 3 -5.35 0.21 -31.40
CA SER A 3 -5.52 0.38 -29.96
C SER A 3 -6.41 -0.77 -29.45
N ARG A 4 -5.80 -1.78 -28.83
CA ARG A 4 -6.51 -2.86 -28.16
C ARG A 4 -7.34 -2.23 -27.04
N LYS A 5 -8.66 -2.43 -27.04
CA LYS A 5 -9.52 -1.95 -25.96
C LYS A 5 -9.03 -2.54 -24.63
N PRO A 6 -8.92 -1.72 -23.57
CA PRO A 6 -8.52 -2.22 -22.24
C PRO A 6 -9.45 -3.37 -21.79
N ARG A 7 -8.86 -4.42 -21.26
CA ARG A 7 -9.60 -5.52 -20.65
C ARG A 7 -10.04 -5.13 -19.25
N PRO A 8 -11.02 -5.83 -18.63
CA PRO A 8 -11.42 -5.56 -17.24
C PRO A 8 -10.24 -5.57 -16.25
N GLU A 9 -9.28 -6.49 -16.45
CA GLU A 9 -8.09 -6.61 -15.59
C GLU A 9 -7.16 -5.37 -15.73
N ASP A 10 -6.97 -4.88 -16.96
CA ASP A 10 -6.15 -3.69 -17.24
C ASP A 10 -6.81 -2.44 -16.59
N LEU A 11 -8.15 -2.39 -16.56
CA LEU A 11 -8.91 -1.33 -15.91
C LEU A 11 -8.89 -1.45 -14.38
N ALA A 12 -9.01 -2.65 -13.83
CA ALA A 12 -8.89 -2.87 -12.40
C ALA A 12 -7.50 -2.45 -11.90
N GLU A 13 -6.43 -2.75 -12.65
CA GLU A 13 -5.08 -2.32 -12.31
C GLU A 13 -4.95 -0.78 -12.32
N ALA A 14 -5.51 -0.10 -13.34
CA ALA A 14 -5.50 1.36 -13.41
C ALA A 14 -6.28 2.01 -12.25
N LEU A 15 -7.46 1.48 -11.91
CA LEU A 15 -8.27 1.95 -10.78
C LEU A 15 -7.56 1.69 -9.44
N ARG A 16 -6.92 0.53 -9.29
CA ARG A 16 -6.12 0.20 -8.09
C ARG A 16 -4.98 1.19 -7.91
N ALA A 17 -4.27 1.53 -9.01
CA ALA A 17 -3.23 2.55 -8.97
C ALA A 17 -3.79 3.92 -8.59
N ASP A 18 -4.95 4.33 -9.12
CA ASP A 18 -5.60 5.61 -8.78
C ASP A 18 -6.02 5.66 -7.29
N ILE A 19 -6.50 4.55 -6.72
CA ILE A 19 -6.81 4.44 -5.29
C ILE A 19 -5.52 4.48 -4.46
N ALA A 20 -4.53 3.67 -4.85
CA ALA A 20 -3.25 3.59 -4.13
C ALA A 20 -2.48 4.91 -4.13
N THR A 21 -2.65 5.74 -5.16
CA THR A 21 -2.02 7.06 -5.26
C THR A 21 -2.85 8.19 -4.63
N GLY A 22 -4.09 7.91 -4.20
CA GLY A 22 -5.00 8.92 -3.69
C GLY A 22 -5.68 9.77 -4.77
N ALA A 23 -5.48 9.48 -6.06
CA ALA A 23 -6.20 10.13 -7.17
C ALA A 23 -7.72 9.83 -7.14
N LEU A 24 -8.09 8.73 -6.49
CA LEU A 24 -9.42 8.40 -6.04
C LEU A 24 -9.39 8.32 -4.50
N GLU A 25 -9.94 9.32 -3.84
CA GLU A 25 -9.89 9.45 -2.37
C GLU A 25 -10.80 8.44 -1.66
N PRO A 26 -10.49 8.03 -0.42
CA PRO A 26 -11.39 7.23 0.41
C PRO A 26 -12.80 7.84 0.49
N GLY A 27 -13.83 7.03 0.32
CA GLY A 27 -15.23 7.46 0.30
C GLY A 27 -15.69 8.12 -1.01
N ALA A 28 -14.81 8.36 -1.98
CA ALA A 28 -15.19 8.95 -3.26
C ALA A 28 -16.16 8.06 -4.03
N THR A 29 -17.21 8.67 -4.60
CA THR A 29 -18.22 7.95 -5.43
C THR A 29 -17.64 7.57 -6.79
N LEU A 30 -17.74 6.28 -7.15
CA LEU A 30 -17.28 5.71 -8.40
C LEU A 30 -18.43 5.57 -9.40
N VAL A 31 -18.70 6.65 -10.16
CA VAL A 31 -19.77 6.65 -11.17
C VAL A 31 -19.31 5.90 -12.42
N GLN A 32 -19.98 4.77 -12.73
CA GLN A 32 -19.58 3.89 -13.84
C GLN A 32 -19.50 4.60 -15.19
N ASP A 33 -20.41 5.55 -15.47
CA ASP A 33 -20.39 6.34 -16.72
C ASP A 33 -19.21 7.28 -16.80
N ALA A 34 -18.84 7.91 -15.69
CA ALA A 34 -17.69 8.79 -15.62
C ALA A 34 -16.39 7.99 -15.82
N LEU A 35 -16.29 6.82 -15.17
CA LEU A 35 -15.16 5.91 -15.34
C LEU A 35 -15.07 5.37 -16.77
N ALA A 36 -16.19 4.93 -17.36
CA ALA A 36 -16.23 4.48 -18.74
C ALA A 36 -15.73 5.54 -19.71
N LYS A 37 -16.14 6.81 -19.50
CA LYS A 37 -15.66 7.96 -20.28
C LYS A 37 -14.18 8.25 -20.06
N ARG A 38 -13.73 8.26 -18.78
CA ARG A 38 -12.33 8.54 -18.40
C ARG A 38 -11.35 7.55 -19.03
N TYR A 39 -11.69 6.25 -19.01
CA TYR A 39 -10.81 5.20 -19.53
C TYR A 39 -11.10 4.77 -20.97
N GLY A 40 -12.08 5.40 -21.66
CA GLY A 40 -12.40 5.13 -23.06
C GLY A 40 -12.97 3.73 -23.30
N VAL A 41 -13.70 3.17 -22.34
CA VAL A 41 -14.30 1.82 -22.37
C VAL A 41 -15.84 1.88 -22.27
N SER A 42 -16.52 0.73 -22.43
CA SER A 42 -17.95 0.61 -22.12
C SER A 42 -18.18 0.36 -20.62
N ARG A 43 -19.46 0.43 -20.16
CA ARG A 43 -19.83 0.16 -18.77
C ARG A 43 -19.53 -1.28 -18.31
N ILE A 44 -19.56 -2.26 -19.23
CA ILE A 44 -19.35 -3.68 -18.85
C ILE A 44 -17.98 -3.92 -18.22
N PRO A 45 -16.82 -3.58 -18.86
CA PRO A 45 -15.51 -3.75 -18.23
C PRO A 45 -15.36 -2.92 -16.95
N VAL A 46 -16.02 -1.74 -16.83
CA VAL A 46 -16.00 -0.95 -15.59
C VAL A 46 -16.66 -1.73 -14.45
N ARG A 47 -17.85 -2.30 -14.70
CA ARG A 47 -18.55 -3.07 -13.69
C ARG A 47 -17.77 -4.31 -13.23
N GLU A 48 -17.14 -5.02 -14.18
CA GLU A 48 -16.32 -6.19 -13.84
C GLU A 48 -15.06 -5.78 -13.05
N ALA A 49 -14.39 -4.69 -13.43
CA ALA A 49 -13.26 -4.14 -12.68
C ALA A 49 -13.64 -3.72 -11.25
N LEU A 50 -14.78 -3.04 -11.08
CA LEU A 50 -15.29 -2.64 -9.76
C LEU A 50 -15.63 -3.85 -8.87
N LYS A 51 -16.20 -4.91 -9.42
CA LYS A 51 -16.42 -6.17 -8.68
C LYS A 51 -15.12 -6.85 -8.25
N GLN A 52 -14.09 -6.78 -9.09
CA GLN A 52 -12.77 -7.30 -8.72
C GLN A 52 -12.19 -6.49 -7.56
N LEU A 53 -12.27 -5.15 -7.60
CA LEU A 53 -11.80 -4.28 -6.53
C LEU A 53 -12.62 -4.43 -5.24
N GLU A 54 -13.93 -4.73 -5.35
CA GLU A 54 -14.77 -5.07 -4.20
C GLU A 54 -14.29 -6.36 -3.52
N ALA A 55 -13.98 -7.41 -4.30
CA ALA A 55 -13.42 -8.65 -3.77
C ALA A 55 -12.05 -8.45 -3.10
N GLU A 56 -11.28 -7.44 -3.53
CA GLU A 56 -10.01 -7.02 -2.95
C GLU A 56 -10.21 -6.10 -1.71
N GLY A 57 -11.44 -5.63 -1.44
CA GLY A 57 -11.77 -4.71 -0.35
C GLY A 57 -11.28 -3.27 -0.57
N LEU A 58 -11.14 -2.85 -1.82
CA LEU A 58 -10.74 -1.49 -2.22
C LEU A 58 -11.93 -0.61 -2.60
N VAL A 59 -13.09 -1.24 -2.81
CA VAL A 59 -14.31 -0.59 -3.25
C VAL A 59 -15.50 -1.22 -2.51
N ASP A 60 -16.43 -0.39 -2.11
CA ASP A 60 -17.72 -0.79 -1.51
C ASP A 60 -18.84 -0.62 -2.54
N ILE A 61 -19.57 -1.71 -2.86
CA ILE A 61 -20.76 -1.68 -3.70
C ILE A 61 -21.99 -1.78 -2.81
N VAL A 62 -22.68 -0.65 -2.61
CA VAL A 62 -23.86 -0.58 -1.76
C VAL A 62 -25.11 -0.62 -2.63
N PHE A 63 -25.93 -1.65 -2.45
CA PHE A 63 -27.16 -1.81 -3.24
C PHE A 63 -28.12 -0.63 -3.05
N GLY A 64 -28.47 0.04 -4.15
CA GLY A 64 -29.37 1.20 -4.14
C GLY A 64 -28.71 2.55 -3.84
N ASP A 65 -27.44 2.56 -3.38
CA ASP A 65 -26.73 3.79 -2.98
C ASP A 65 -25.55 4.11 -3.91
N GLY A 66 -24.84 3.11 -4.40
CA GLY A 66 -23.77 3.33 -5.37
C GLY A 66 -22.52 2.49 -5.13
N THR A 67 -21.43 2.96 -5.73
CA THR A 67 -20.10 2.36 -5.59
C THR A 67 -19.15 3.43 -5.08
N PHE A 68 -18.35 3.10 -4.06
CA PHE A 68 -17.48 4.04 -3.37
C PHE A 68 -16.09 3.44 -3.23
N VAL A 69 -15.06 4.30 -3.19
CA VAL A 69 -13.73 3.89 -2.74
C VAL A 69 -13.84 3.51 -1.27
N HIS A 70 -13.31 2.35 -0.91
CA HIS A 70 -13.35 1.89 0.48
C HIS A 70 -12.65 2.90 1.41
N SER A 71 -13.30 3.18 2.54
CA SER A 71 -12.80 4.10 3.56
C SER A 71 -12.74 3.35 4.89
N PRO A 72 -11.57 2.84 5.29
CA PRO A 72 -11.44 2.03 6.49
C PRO A 72 -11.79 2.86 7.72
N ASP A 73 -12.57 2.26 8.63
CA ASP A 73 -12.84 2.84 9.94
C ASP A 73 -11.69 2.56 10.93
N ARG A 74 -11.85 3.07 12.16
CA ARG A 74 -10.84 2.93 13.22
C ARG A 74 -10.57 1.47 13.59
N ASP A 75 -11.61 0.66 13.69
CA ASP A 75 -11.50 -0.74 14.10
C ASP A 75 -10.81 -1.56 13.01
N GLU A 76 -11.15 -1.33 11.75
CA GLU A 76 -10.49 -1.97 10.61
C GLU A 76 -9.00 -1.58 10.52
N VAL A 77 -8.66 -0.31 10.73
CA VAL A 77 -7.24 0.10 10.78
C VAL A 77 -6.48 -0.66 11.86
N VAL A 78 -7.06 -0.77 13.07
CA VAL A 78 -6.44 -1.52 14.17
C VAL A 78 -6.26 -2.99 13.80
N GLU A 79 -7.29 -3.65 13.28
CA GLU A 79 -7.25 -5.06 12.89
C GLU A 79 -6.19 -5.32 11.80
N ILE A 80 -6.14 -4.48 10.76
CA ILE A 80 -5.13 -4.60 9.70
C ILE A 80 -3.71 -4.50 10.28
N PHE A 81 -3.44 -3.55 11.17
CA PHE A 81 -2.12 -3.42 11.78
C PHE A 81 -1.79 -4.58 12.73
N GLU A 82 -2.76 -5.14 13.43
CA GLU A 82 -2.56 -6.35 14.23
C GLU A 82 -2.11 -7.54 13.37
N LEU A 83 -2.77 -7.76 12.22
CA LEU A 83 -2.37 -8.77 11.25
C LEU A 83 -0.98 -8.50 10.67
N ARG A 84 -0.68 -7.26 10.29
CA ARG A 84 0.63 -6.86 9.78
C ARG A 84 1.75 -7.11 10.81
N MET A 85 1.52 -6.78 12.09
CA MET A 85 2.45 -7.04 13.19
C MET A 85 2.70 -8.53 13.45
N GLN A 86 1.78 -9.42 13.07
CA GLN A 86 2.01 -10.87 13.11
C GLN A 86 2.81 -11.36 11.90
N LEU A 87 2.51 -10.85 10.71
CA LEU A 87 3.05 -11.36 9.46
C LEU A 87 4.42 -10.75 9.10
N GLU A 88 4.53 -9.42 9.12
CA GLU A 88 5.70 -8.72 8.58
C GLU A 88 6.99 -8.98 9.36
N PRO A 89 7.02 -8.97 10.72
CA PRO A 89 8.23 -9.29 11.46
C PRO A 89 8.70 -10.74 11.26
N HIS A 90 7.76 -11.67 11.06
CA HIS A 90 8.09 -13.06 10.73
C HIS A 90 8.78 -13.16 9.37
N VAL A 91 8.20 -12.52 8.36
CA VAL A 91 8.77 -12.50 6.99
C VAL A 91 10.13 -11.83 6.98
N LEU A 92 10.29 -10.69 7.68
CA LEU A 92 11.57 -9.98 7.77
C LEU A 92 12.67 -10.86 8.37
N ARG A 93 12.40 -11.58 9.47
CA ARG A 93 13.37 -12.51 10.06
C ARG A 93 13.80 -13.62 9.10
N LEU A 94 12.89 -14.14 8.29
CA LEU A 94 13.21 -15.14 7.26
C LEU A 94 14.04 -14.55 6.11
N SER A 95 13.85 -13.27 5.82
CA SER A 95 14.48 -12.57 4.70
C SER A 95 15.90 -12.14 5.02
N VAL A 96 16.13 -11.49 6.17
CA VAL A 96 17.42 -10.88 6.54
C VAL A 96 18.64 -11.73 6.25
N PRO A 97 18.70 -13.03 6.59
CA PRO A 97 19.89 -13.86 6.32
C PRO A 97 20.15 -14.14 4.84
N ARG A 98 19.23 -13.78 3.94
CA ARG A 98 19.28 -14.10 2.51
C ARG A 98 19.34 -12.89 1.60
N LEU A 99 19.28 -11.68 2.18
CA LEU A 99 19.36 -10.44 1.42
C LEU A 99 20.76 -10.25 0.81
N GLY A 100 20.78 -9.78 -0.43
CA GLY A 100 22.00 -9.50 -1.18
C GLY A 100 22.14 -8.04 -1.58
N PRO A 101 23.25 -7.69 -2.26
CA PRO A 101 23.52 -6.30 -2.67
C PRO A 101 22.39 -5.65 -3.46
N ARG A 102 21.73 -6.40 -4.36
CA ARG A 102 20.60 -5.89 -5.18
C ARG A 102 19.39 -5.51 -4.35
N ASP A 103 19.11 -6.25 -3.29
CA ASP A 103 17.97 -5.97 -2.40
C ASP A 103 18.23 -4.70 -1.60
N PHE A 104 19.47 -4.50 -1.16
CA PHE A 104 19.89 -3.26 -0.49
C PHE A 104 19.90 -2.05 -1.43
N GLU A 105 20.35 -2.20 -2.68
CA GLU A 105 20.26 -1.14 -3.70
C GLU A 105 18.81 -0.74 -3.97
N ALA A 106 17.90 -1.71 -4.05
CA ALA A 106 16.46 -1.44 -4.23
C ALA A 106 15.86 -0.71 -3.01
N ALA A 107 16.23 -1.12 -1.79
CA ALA A 107 15.79 -0.44 -0.57
C ALA A 107 16.32 1.01 -0.48
N ASP A 108 17.60 1.24 -0.81
CA ASP A 108 18.19 2.59 -0.86
C ASP A 108 17.49 3.48 -1.88
N ALA A 109 17.19 2.94 -3.07
CA ALA A 109 16.47 3.69 -4.11
C ALA A 109 15.07 4.09 -3.66
N ALA A 110 14.35 3.18 -2.98
CA ALA A 110 13.03 3.46 -2.42
C ALA A 110 13.08 4.54 -1.33
N LEU A 111 14.07 4.50 -0.43
CA LEU A 111 14.29 5.54 0.58
C LEU A 111 14.66 6.89 -0.04
N ALA A 112 15.47 6.90 -1.09
CA ALA A 112 15.82 8.12 -1.81
C ALA A 112 14.57 8.77 -2.43
N ALA A 113 13.68 7.96 -3.03
CA ALA A 113 12.39 8.44 -3.55
C ALA A 113 11.48 8.99 -2.45
N LEU A 114 11.45 8.34 -1.29
CA LEU A 114 10.64 8.78 -0.14
C LEU A 114 11.11 10.14 0.41
N ARG A 115 12.41 10.41 0.41
CA ARG A 115 12.99 11.69 0.90
C ARG A 115 12.70 12.88 0.01
N GLN A 116 12.33 12.67 -1.25
CA GLN A 116 12.02 13.76 -2.16
C GLN A 116 10.65 14.35 -1.82
N SER A 117 10.63 15.51 -1.15
CA SER A 117 9.39 16.21 -0.75
C SER A 117 8.48 16.57 -1.92
N ASP A 118 9.09 16.85 -3.09
CA ASP A 118 8.39 17.23 -4.32
C ASP A 118 8.11 16.03 -5.24
N SER A 119 8.27 14.81 -4.72
CA SER A 119 8.04 13.60 -5.51
C SER A 119 6.56 13.44 -5.82
N GLU A 120 6.23 13.28 -7.11
CA GLU A 120 4.90 12.86 -7.55
C GLU A 120 4.58 11.41 -7.15
N VAL A 121 5.58 10.66 -6.68
CA VAL A 121 5.41 9.27 -6.22
C VAL A 121 4.78 9.29 -4.82
N PRO A 122 3.61 8.66 -4.63
CA PRO A 122 2.97 8.57 -3.33
C PRO A 122 3.86 7.88 -2.29
N VAL A 123 3.73 8.28 -1.03
CA VAL A 123 4.47 7.69 0.09
C VAL A 123 4.26 6.17 0.13
N THR A 124 3.03 5.70 -0.04
CA THR A 124 2.67 4.28 -0.01
C THR A 124 3.36 3.45 -1.09
N VAL A 125 3.64 4.03 -2.26
CA VAL A 125 4.37 3.34 -3.34
C VAL A 125 5.84 3.19 -2.98
N SER A 126 6.49 4.26 -2.50
CA SER A 126 7.90 4.22 -2.08
C SER A 126 8.08 3.33 -0.85
N ASP A 127 7.19 3.42 0.13
CA ASP A 127 7.14 2.57 1.31
C ASP A 127 6.98 1.09 0.93
N TRP A 128 6.07 0.76 -0.02
CA TRP A 128 5.93 -0.62 -0.49
C TRP A 128 7.21 -1.14 -1.15
N HIS A 129 7.83 -0.38 -2.06
CA HIS A 129 9.06 -0.81 -2.72
C HIS A 129 10.20 -1.06 -1.71
N PHE A 130 10.29 -0.24 -0.65
CA PHE A 130 11.24 -0.47 0.42
C PHE A 130 11.02 -1.80 1.13
N PHE A 131 9.79 -2.07 1.57
CA PHE A 131 9.48 -3.32 2.27
C PHE A 131 9.53 -4.55 1.36
N GLU A 132 9.12 -4.42 0.09
CA GLU A 132 9.25 -5.48 -0.91
C GLU A 132 10.72 -5.92 -1.06
N ALA A 133 11.65 -4.96 -1.12
CA ALA A 133 13.08 -5.24 -1.14
C ALA A 133 13.55 -5.96 0.13
N LEU A 134 13.11 -5.51 1.31
CA LEU A 134 13.46 -6.15 2.59
C LEU A 134 12.84 -7.55 2.77
N TYR A 135 11.74 -7.86 2.10
CA TYR A 135 11.08 -9.17 2.19
C TYR A 135 11.50 -10.14 1.09
N ALA A 136 12.29 -9.71 0.09
CA ALA A 136 12.66 -10.50 -1.09
C ALA A 136 13.32 -11.84 -0.73
N GLY A 137 14.18 -11.87 0.29
CA GLY A 137 14.86 -13.08 0.76
C GLY A 137 13.97 -14.11 1.45
N ALA A 138 12.74 -13.76 1.85
CA ALA A 138 11.88 -14.68 2.62
C ALA A 138 11.38 -15.86 1.81
N THR A 139 11.23 -15.73 0.48
CA THR A 139 10.69 -16.78 -0.42
C THR A 139 9.35 -17.35 0.06
N ARG A 140 8.45 -16.47 0.48
CA ARG A 140 7.12 -16.82 1.03
C ARG A 140 6.00 -16.07 0.26
N PRO A 141 5.66 -16.51 -0.97
CA PRO A 141 4.76 -15.76 -1.86
C PRO A 141 3.38 -15.51 -1.25
N LEU A 142 2.82 -16.45 -0.50
CA LEU A 142 1.52 -16.29 0.14
C LEU A 142 1.55 -15.18 1.21
N TYR A 143 2.60 -15.15 2.06
CA TYR A 143 2.76 -14.06 3.04
C TYR A 143 2.88 -12.71 2.35
N LEU A 144 3.71 -12.61 1.29
CA LEU A 144 3.91 -11.37 0.56
C LEU A 144 2.62 -10.86 -0.09
N HIS A 145 1.82 -11.76 -0.63
CA HIS A 145 0.52 -11.44 -1.19
C HIS A 145 -0.42 -10.86 -0.11
N LEU A 146 -0.58 -11.55 1.01
CA LEU A 146 -1.42 -11.08 2.12
C LEU A 146 -0.95 -9.73 2.69
N ILE A 147 0.36 -9.55 2.88
CA ILE A 147 0.92 -8.29 3.38
C ILE A 147 0.63 -7.15 2.39
N ARG A 148 0.81 -7.40 1.09
CA ARG A 148 0.52 -6.42 0.05
C ARG A 148 -0.95 -6.01 0.05
N ASP A 149 -1.87 -6.96 0.14
CA ASP A 149 -3.31 -6.70 0.18
C ASP A 149 -3.71 -5.86 1.40
N LEU A 150 -3.18 -6.22 2.60
CA LEU A 150 -3.41 -5.45 3.82
C LEU A 150 -2.89 -4.01 3.72
N ARG A 151 -1.70 -3.82 3.12
CA ARG A 151 -1.13 -2.48 2.90
C ARG A 151 -1.94 -1.68 1.89
N LEU A 152 -2.40 -2.32 0.83
CA LEU A 152 -3.16 -1.68 -0.24
C LEU A 152 -4.50 -1.14 0.27
N ARG A 153 -5.20 -1.85 1.15
CA ARG A 153 -6.46 -1.39 1.79
C ARG A 153 -6.31 -0.07 2.52
N LEU A 154 -5.14 0.20 3.11
CA LEU A 154 -4.85 1.42 3.84
C LEU A 154 -4.20 2.52 2.97
N SER A 155 -3.84 2.24 1.72
CA SER A 155 -3.02 3.14 0.90
C SER A 155 -3.66 4.51 0.70
N GLY A 156 -4.96 4.56 0.40
CA GLY A 156 -5.71 5.81 0.24
C GLY A 156 -5.70 6.64 1.53
N LEU A 157 -5.95 6.01 2.68
CA LEU A 157 -5.94 6.69 3.99
C LEU A 157 -4.52 7.17 4.33
N ILE A 158 -3.50 6.33 4.15
CA ILE A 158 -2.10 6.69 4.42
C ILE A 158 -1.71 7.91 3.57
N ASN A 159 -1.96 7.90 2.27
CA ASN A 159 -1.63 9.04 1.42
C ASN A 159 -2.38 10.32 1.82
N HIS A 160 -3.63 10.21 2.23
CA HIS A 160 -4.42 11.36 2.70
C HIS A 160 -3.83 11.94 4.00
N VAL A 161 -3.48 11.10 4.97
CA VAL A 161 -2.93 11.51 6.27
C VAL A 161 -1.47 11.95 6.14
N GLU A 162 -0.65 11.23 5.38
CA GLU A 162 0.79 11.49 5.25
C GLU A 162 1.13 12.59 4.24
N ALA A 163 0.18 13.01 3.38
CA ALA A 163 0.34 14.25 2.61
C ALA A 163 0.57 15.48 3.51
N ALA A 164 0.11 15.41 4.76
CA ALA A 164 0.31 16.43 5.80
C ALA A 164 1.52 16.15 6.71
N ASN A 165 2.19 15.00 6.61
CA ASN A 165 3.25 14.55 7.50
C ASN A 165 4.66 14.70 6.89
N ASP A 166 5.65 14.74 7.78
CA ASP A 166 7.06 14.89 7.41
C ASP A 166 7.62 13.57 6.83
N ARG A 167 7.73 13.49 5.50
CA ARG A 167 8.37 12.38 4.77
C ARG A 167 9.80 12.11 5.25
N ALA A 168 10.51 13.13 5.71
CA ALA A 168 11.88 12.98 6.22
C ALA A 168 11.89 12.18 7.53
N ALA A 169 10.91 12.34 8.40
CA ALA A 169 10.80 11.57 9.63
C ALA A 169 10.51 10.08 9.33
N ILE A 170 9.61 9.81 8.37
CA ILE A 170 9.33 8.43 7.92
C ILE A 170 10.61 7.80 7.36
N ALA A 171 11.30 8.51 6.48
CA ALA A 171 12.55 8.03 5.88
C ALA A 171 13.63 7.76 6.92
N ALA A 172 13.75 8.58 7.97
CA ALA A 172 14.74 8.38 9.03
C ALA A 172 14.50 7.08 9.84
N ASP A 173 13.25 6.74 10.10
CA ASP A 173 12.92 5.48 10.77
C ASP A 173 13.22 4.26 9.90
N LEU A 174 12.89 4.34 8.62
CA LEU A 174 13.18 3.27 7.67
C LEU A 174 14.68 3.12 7.41
N ASP A 175 15.46 4.21 7.41
CA ASP A 175 16.93 4.16 7.42
C ASP A 175 17.46 3.38 8.62
N SER A 176 16.99 3.69 9.81
CA SER A 176 17.42 3.00 11.03
C SER A 176 17.07 1.51 11.00
N LEU A 177 15.94 1.14 10.37
CA LEU A 177 15.57 -0.24 10.12
C LEU A 177 16.54 -0.90 9.12
N LEU A 178 16.81 -0.24 7.98
CA LEU A 178 17.71 -0.76 6.95
C LEU A 178 19.13 -0.98 7.46
N GLU A 179 19.66 -0.06 8.26
CA GLU A 179 20.95 -0.23 8.90
C GLU A 179 21.02 -1.49 9.79
N THR A 180 19.94 -1.77 10.52
CA THR A 180 19.86 -2.96 11.38
C THR A 180 19.79 -4.24 10.54
N VAL A 181 19.03 -4.20 9.44
CA VAL A 181 18.95 -5.29 8.47
C VAL A 181 20.33 -5.56 7.83
N ARG A 182 21.10 -4.52 7.47
CA ARG A 182 22.46 -4.64 6.92
C ARG A 182 23.46 -5.29 7.90
N LYS A 183 23.26 -5.11 9.19
CA LYS A 183 24.06 -5.77 10.24
C LYS A 183 23.69 -7.25 10.42
N GLY A 184 22.64 -7.72 9.78
CA GLY A 184 22.14 -9.08 9.91
C GLY A 184 21.43 -9.35 11.24
N ASP A 185 21.08 -8.32 12.01
CA ASP A 185 20.36 -8.49 13.29
C ASP A 185 18.86 -8.61 13.04
N GLU A 186 18.43 -9.83 12.74
CA GLU A 186 17.03 -10.16 12.44
C GLU A 186 16.06 -9.88 13.61
N LYS A 187 16.55 -9.97 14.85
CA LYS A 187 15.71 -9.76 16.04
C LYS A 187 15.47 -8.28 16.29
N ASP A 188 16.52 -7.44 16.24
CA ASP A 188 16.35 -6.00 16.40
C ASP A 188 15.62 -5.40 15.18
N ALA A 189 15.89 -5.88 13.96
CA ALA A 189 15.15 -5.48 12.77
C ALA A 189 13.64 -5.73 12.91
N ALA A 190 13.24 -6.93 13.35
CA ALA A 190 11.84 -7.25 13.60
C ALA A 190 11.23 -6.35 14.69
N SER A 191 11.96 -6.06 15.75
CA SER A 191 11.50 -5.19 16.84
C SER A 191 11.33 -3.73 16.38
N ARG A 192 12.23 -3.24 15.52
CA ARG A 192 12.12 -1.91 14.91
C ARG A 192 10.94 -1.81 13.98
N LEU A 193 10.70 -2.85 13.16
CA LEU A 193 9.53 -2.92 12.30
C LEU A 193 8.23 -2.86 13.09
N VAL A 194 8.12 -3.59 14.20
CA VAL A 194 6.93 -3.52 15.06
C VAL A 194 6.72 -2.11 15.61
N ARG A 195 7.78 -1.42 16.06
CA ARG A 195 7.66 -0.03 16.54
C ARG A 195 7.20 0.92 15.43
N TYR A 196 7.73 0.76 14.22
CA TYR A 196 7.29 1.51 13.04
C TYR A 196 5.79 1.30 12.77
N LEU A 197 5.33 0.03 12.76
CA LEU A 197 3.93 -0.31 12.52
C LEU A 197 3.00 0.26 13.62
N ILE A 198 3.40 0.18 14.90
CA ILE A 198 2.63 0.76 16.00
C ILE A 198 2.47 2.27 15.81
N ARG A 199 3.56 2.98 15.53
CA ARG A 199 3.53 4.43 15.36
C ARG A 199 2.65 4.83 14.15
N THR A 200 2.79 4.15 13.02
CA THR A 200 1.97 4.41 11.82
C THR A 200 0.49 4.18 12.12
N ARG A 201 0.14 3.07 12.82
CA ARG A 201 -1.23 2.82 13.27
C ARG A 201 -1.77 3.95 14.12
N GLU A 202 -1.02 4.39 15.14
CA GLU A 202 -1.43 5.47 16.06
C GLU A 202 -1.68 6.78 15.30
N THR A 203 -0.83 7.11 14.33
CA THR A 203 -1.00 8.28 13.47
C THR A 203 -2.29 8.20 12.66
N LEU A 204 -2.59 7.05 12.03
CA LEU A 204 -3.79 6.88 11.23
C LEU A 204 -5.05 6.89 12.10
N VAL A 205 -5.03 6.19 13.24
CA VAL A 205 -6.16 6.14 14.18
C VAL A 205 -6.46 7.54 14.75
N ALA A 206 -5.45 8.36 15.00
CA ALA A 206 -5.64 9.74 15.48
C ALA A 206 -6.25 10.67 14.43
N ALA A 207 -6.07 10.37 13.14
CA ALA A 207 -6.63 11.15 12.03
C ALA A 207 -8.09 10.79 11.70
N LEU A 208 -8.59 9.65 12.19
CA LEU A 208 -9.96 9.21 11.95
C LEU A 208 -10.93 9.79 13.00
N PRO A 209 -12.19 10.04 12.61
CA PRO A 209 -13.22 10.46 13.56
C PRO A 209 -13.39 9.43 14.69
N ALA A 210 -13.82 9.93 15.86
CA ALA A 210 -14.10 9.10 17.03
C ALA A 210 -15.36 8.26 16.86
#